data_e1ed6d41f5f8587989fbfe199d91cd4f
#
_entry.id   e1ed6d41f5f8587989fbfe199d91cd4f
#
_cell.length_a   1.000
_cell.length_b   1.000
_cell.length_c   1.000
_cell.angle_alpha   90.00
_cell.angle_beta   90.00
_cell.angle_gamma   90.00
#
_symmetry.space_group_name_H-M   'P 1'
#
loop_
_entity.id
_entity.type
_entity.pdbx_description
1 polymer ?
#
loop_
_entity_poly.entity_id
_entity_poly.type
_entity_poly.pdbx_seq_one_letter_code
_entity_poly.pdbx_strand_id
1 'polypeptide(L)'
;IIVSLVGSEMCIRDRLCIVGESGSGKSLTARALMGLLPAPHVRVSKGSINFCGEDLIQASERRLREIRGSEISMIFQEPMTALNPVMTIGTQIDEIFRYHVAMPAKERRQRAIQLLEDVQLPDPEKIVSAYPHELSGGQRQRAMIAMALSLEPKIIIADEPTTALDVTTQAQILKLISDMQALHKTGVLFITHDFGVVADIADRVAVMQNGRVVETGSVDEVLNRPEHDYTKKLISSVPSLIPRPPRTRSADVVLAVQNVQKTFGDGKSFFGFGKPNRVVHAVKNVSLELCRGETLGVVGESGSGKSTLARCIIRLLENDSGKIMLDGINLCDLNRKEMRPWRAKIQMIFQDPYASLNP
;
A
#
# COMPACT_ATOMS: atom_id res chain seq x y z
N ILE A 1 -3.39 26.32 -4.09
CA ILE A 1 -2.38 25.39 -4.63
C ILE A 1 -2.13 25.86 -6.05
N ILE A 2 -0.96 26.43 -6.31
CA ILE A 2 -0.56 26.79 -7.66
C ILE A 2 0.05 25.50 -8.23
N VAL A 3 -0.75 24.73 -8.96
CA VAL A 3 -0.23 23.58 -9.69
C VAL A 3 0.30 24.07 -11.03
N SER A 4 1.49 24.66 -11.01
CA SER A 4 2.29 24.88 -12.22
C SER A 4 3.12 23.63 -12.55
N LEU A 5 2.54 22.44 -12.34
CA LEU A 5 3.21 21.17 -12.64
C LEU A 5 3.09 20.79 -14.13
N VAL A 6 2.26 21.50 -14.87
CA VAL A 6 2.02 21.25 -16.30
C VAL A 6 2.36 22.50 -17.13
N GLY A 7 3.45 23.10 -16.79
CA GLY A 7 4.07 24.12 -17.63
C GLY A 7 5.25 23.50 -18.35
N SER A 8 5.05 22.87 -19.45
CA SER A 8 5.96 22.22 -20.38
C SER A 8 5.94 20.66 -20.27
N GLU A 9 5.19 20.08 -21.19
CA GLU A 9 5.50 18.78 -21.77
C GLU A 9 5.75 17.63 -20.75
N MET A 10 4.69 17.13 -20.09
CA MET A 10 4.70 15.71 -19.77
C MET A 10 4.77 15.00 -21.11
N CYS A 11 5.98 14.66 -21.54
CA CYS A 11 6.14 13.82 -22.68
C CYS A 11 5.44 12.49 -22.38
N ILE A 12 4.63 12.03 -23.31
CA ILE A 12 4.11 10.67 -23.31
C ILE A 12 5.30 9.74 -23.03
N ARG A 13 5.36 9.14 -21.81
CA ARG A 13 6.35 8.22 -21.25
C ARG A 13 7.12 8.72 -20.02
N ASP A 14 7.01 9.99 -19.60
CA ASP A 14 7.73 10.47 -18.41
C ASP A 14 7.06 9.98 -17.13
N ARG A 15 7.88 9.66 -16.14
CA ARG A 15 7.48 9.34 -14.76
C ARG A 15 7.82 10.52 -13.87
N LEU A 16 6.81 11.35 -13.61
CA LEU A 16 6.94 12.45 -12.67
C LEU A 16 6.57 11.97 -11.27
N CYS A 17 7.51 12.04 -10.33
CA CYS A 17 7.25 11.77 -8.92
C CYS A 17 7.01 13.05 -8.14
N ILE A 18 5.91 13.11 -7.38
CA ILE A 18 5.66 14.15 -6.38
C ILE A 18 5.99 13.59 -5.00
N VAL A 19 6.91 14.24 -4.30
CA VAL A 19 7.36 13.84 -2.96
C VAL A 19 7.17 14.94 -1.92
N GLY A 20 7.16 14.58 -0.65
CA GLY A 20 7.04 15.51 0.48
C GLY A 20 6.39 14.84 1.69
N GLU A 21 6.42 15.50 2.84
CA GLU A 21 5.80 15.00 4.07
C GLU A 21 4.28 14.85 3.96
N SER A 22 3.69 14.08 4.89
CA SER A 22 2.23 13.99 5.02
C SER A 22 1.64 15.40 5.23
N GLY A 23 0.51 15.70 4.58
CA GLY A 23 -0.11 17.01 4.64
C GLY A 23 0.51 18.08 3.71
N SER A 24 1.55 17.79 2.92
CA SER A 24 2.13 18.74 1.96
C SER A 24 1.24 19.08 0.76
N GLY A 25 0.11 18.35 0.57
CA GLY A 25 -0.88 18.62 -0.47
C GLY A 25 -0.82 17.69 -1.68
N LYS A 26 0.02 16.65 -1.70
CA LYS A 26 0.21 15.72 -2.81
C LYS A 26 -1.09 15.07 -3.29
N SER A 27 -1.78 14.35 -2.41
CA SER A 27 -3.05 13.68 -2.74
C SER A 27 -4.16 14.66 -3.11
N LEU A 28 -4.14 15.87 -2.52
CA LEU A 28 -5.10 16.91 -2.90
C LEU A 28 -4.83 17.41 -4.32
N THR A 29 -3.57 17.51 -4.72
CA THR A 29 -3.16 17.82 -6.10
C THR A 29 -3.66 16.75 -7.07
N ALA A 30 -3.47 15.45 -6.75
CA ALA A 30 -3.99 14.35 -7.56
C ALA A 30 -5.51 14.42 -7.73
N ARG A 31 -6.24 14.66 -6.64
CA ARG A 31 -7.70 14.81 -6.68
C ARG A 31 -8.14 16.04 -7.47
N ALA A 32 -7.37 17.13 -7.44
CA ALA A 32 -7.65 18.32 -8.25
C ALA A 32 -7.52 18.02 -9.75
N LEU A 33 -6.47 17.28 -10.15
CA LEU A 33 -6.26 16.83 -11.53
C LEU A 33 -7.44 15.98 -12.05
N MET A 34 -8.01 15.15 -11.17
CA MET A 34 -9.16 14.31 -11.47
C MET A 34 -10.51 15.03 -11.35
N GLY A 35 -10.56 16.30 -10.90
CA GLY A 35 -11.79 16.98 -10.55
C GLY A 35 -12.56 16.32 -9.41
N LEU A 36 -11.87 15.61 -8.48
CA LEU A 36 -12.43 14.85 -7.36
C LEU A 36 -12.21 15.56 -6.01
N LEU A 37 -12.13 16.88 -6.01
CA LEU A 37 -12.04 17.65 -4.75
C LEU A 37 -13.36 17.53 -3.96
N PRO A 38 -13.32 17.47 -2.61
CA PRO A 38 -14.51 17.38 -1.78
C PRO A 38 -15.30 18.68 -1.81
N ALA A 39 -16.21 18.78 -2.77
CA ALA A 39 -17.13 19.92 -2.88
C ALA A 39 -18.19 19.86 -1.75
N PRO A 40 -18.69 21.03 -1.29
CA PRO A 40 -18.36 22.39 -1.72
C PRO A 40 -17.16 23.03 -0.99
N HIS A 41 -16.55 22.30 -0.04
CA HIS A 41 -15.58 22.86 0.91
C HIS A 41 -14.21 23.12 0.30
N VAL A 42 -13.82 22.36 -0.73
CA VAL A 42 -12.51 22.52 -1.40
C VAL A 42 -12.72 22.70 -2.89
N ARG A 43 -12.11 23.75 -3.44
CA ARG A 43 -12.15 24.07 -4.88
C ARG A 43 -10.83 24.67 -5.34
N VAL A 44 -10.53 24.53 -6.61
CA VAL A 44 -9.43 25.29 -7.24
C VAL A 44 -9.85 26.75 -7.35
N SER A 45 -9.13 27.64 -6.70
CA SER A 45 -9.45 29.06 -6.68
C SER A 45 -8.74 29.87 -7.79
N LYS A 46 -7.56 29.39 -8.23
CA LYS A 46 -6.75 30.03 -9.28
C LYS A 46 -5.89 28.98 -9.98
N GLY A 47 -5.47 29.30 -11.21
CA GLY A 47 -4.62 28.43 -12.04
C GLY A 47 -5.43 27.73 -13.13
N SER A 48 -4.78 26.85 -13.88
CA SER A 48 -5.38 26.01 -14.92
C SER A 48 -4.78 24.60 -14.86
N ILE A 49 -5.52 23.63 -15.33
CA ILE A 49 -5.08 22.24 -15.51
C ILE A 49 -5.26 21.91 -16.98
N ASN A 50 -4.20 22.05 -17.76
CA ASN A 50 -4.25 21.79 -19.19
C ASN A 50 -3.98 20.31 -19.48
N PHE A 51 -4.94 19.65 -20.10
CA PHE A 51 -4.83 18.29 -20.58
C PHE A 51 -5.20 18.21 -22.05
N CYS A 52 -4.24 17.86 -22.91
CA CYS A 52 -4.43 17.80 -24.36
C CYS A 52 -5.02 19.09 -24.97
N GLY A 53 -4.66 20.27 -24.43
CA GLY A 53 -5.15 21.57 -24.91
C GLY A 53 -6.48 22.04 -24.28
N GLU A 54 -7.09 21.24 -23.40
CA GLU A 54 -8.34 21.57 -22.67
C GLU A 54 -8.04 21.89 -21.20
N ASP A 55 -8.60 22.98 -20.67
CA ASP A 55 -8.49 23.30 -19.24
C ASP A 55 -9.55 22.52 -18.44
N LEU A 56 -9.12 21.51 -17.69
CA LEU A 56 -10.00 20.62 -16.92
C LEU A 56 -10.74 21.35 -15.79
N ILE A 57 -10.26 22.52 -15.32
CA ILE A 57 -10.97 23.30 -14.28
C ILE A 57 -12.28 23.87 -14.84
N GLN A 58 -12.30 24.19 -16.14
CA GLN A 58 -13.46 24.75 -16.82
C GLN A 58 -14.31 23.67 -17.51
N ALA A 59 -13.85 22.42 -17.53
CA ALA A 59 -14.56 21.33 -18.16
C ALA A 59 -15.88 21.01 -17.42
N SER A 60 -16.92 20.70 -18.19
CA SER A 60 -18.19 20.28 -17.64
C SER A 60 -18.06 18.92 -16.93
N GLU A 61 -18.92 18.64 -15.94
CA GLU A 61 -18.93 17.35 -15.26
C GLU A 61 -19.15 16.17 -16.23
N ARG A 62 -19.91 16.39 -17.30
CA ARG A 62 -20.07 15.40 -18.37
C ARG A 62 -18.72 15.09 -19.03
N ARG A 63 -17.94 16.12 -19.39
CA ARG A 63 -16.62 15.96 -20.01
C ARG A 63 -15.63 15.30 -19.04
N LEU A 64 -15.63 15.69 -17.78
CA LEU A 64 -14.79 15.06 -16.76
C LEU A 64 -15.10 13.56 -16.57
N ARG A 65 -16.38 13.16 -16.65
CA ARG A 65 -16.75 11.73 -16.62
C ARG A 65 -16.25 10.97 -17.86
N GLU A 66 -16.29 11.61 -19.02
CA GLU A 66 -15.76 11.01 -20.26
C GLU A 66 -14.24 10.77 -20.15
N ILE A 67 -13.49 11.70 -19.53
CA ILE A 67 -12.04 11.62 -19.37
C ILE A 67 -11.64 10.62 -18.28
N ARG A 68 -12.37 10.59 -17.15
CA ARG A 68 -12.06 9.73 -16.01
C ARG A 68 -12.15 8.27 -16.39
N GLY A 69 -11.08 7.52 -16.16
CA GLY A 69 -10.96 6.09 -16.47
C GLY A 69 -10.52 5.81 -17.92
N SER A 70 -10.92 6.63 -18.90
CA SER A 70 -10.58 6.43 -20.31
C SER A 70 -9.31 7.14 -20.74
N GLU A 71 -9.10 8.39 -20.34
CA GLU A 71 -7.93 9.19 -20.72
C GLU A 71 -7.01 9.48 -19.54
N ILE A 72 -7.59 9.69 -18.34
CA ILE A 72 -6.84 9.84 -17.08
C ILE A 72 -7.43 8.86 -16.09
N SER A 73 -6.59 8.02 -15.50
CA SER A 73 -6.98 7.06 -14.46
C SER A 73 -6.21 7.28 -13.17
N MET A 74 -6.74 6.78 -12.05
CA MET A 74 -6.12 6.96 -10.74
C MET A 74 -6.07 5.65 -9.98
N ILE A 75 -4.89 5.36 -9.41
CA ILE A 75 -4.63 4.31 -8.43
C ILE A 75 -4.65 5.00 -7.06
N PHE A 76 -5.61 4.65 -6.21
CA PHE A 76 -5.79 5.27 -4.90
C PHE A 76 -4.88 4.65 -3.84
N GLN A 77 -4.60 5.39 -2.79
CA GLN A 77 -3.72 5.00 -1.68
C GLN A 77 -4.20 3.74 -0.95
N GLU A 78 -5.51 3.61 -0.73
CA GLU A 78 -6.10 2.49 0.00
C GLU A 78 -7.05 1.68 -0.88
N PRO A 79 -6.69 0.45 -1.30
CA PRO A 79 -7.58 -0.40 -2.11
C PRO A 79 -8.90 -0.73 -1.42
N MET A 80 -8.91 -0.80 -0.08
CA MET A 80 -10.14 -1.11 0.69
C MET A 80 -11.20 -0.02 0.62
N THR A 81 -10.79 1.23 0.47
CA THR A 81 -11.71 2.37 0.34
C THR A 81 -12.04 2.67 -1.12
N ALA A 82 -11.18 2.24 -2.05
CA ALA A 82 -11.38 2.44 -3.48
C ALA A 82 -12.28 1.38 -4.12
N LEU A 83 -12.19 0.12 -3.66
CA LEU A 83 -13.00 -0.99 -4.15
C LEU A 83 -14.34 -1.04 -3.41
N ASN A 84 -15.43 -1.26 -4.15
CA ASN A 84 -16.77 -1.46 -3.55
C ASN A 84 -16.83 -2.85 -2.88
N PRO A 85 -16.98 -2.95 -1.55
CA PRO A 85 -16.90 -4.22 -0.83
C PRO A 85 -18.06 -5.18 -1.10
N VAL A 86 -19.19 -4.68 -1.65
CA VAL A 86 -20.38 -5.48 -1.95
C VAL A 86 -20.52 -5.86 -3.43
N MET A 87 -19.50 -5.54 -4.23
CA MET A 87 -19.42 -5.91 -5.65
C MET A 87 -18.21 -6.80 -5.91
N THR A 88 -18.36 -7.77 -6.82
CA THR A 88 -17.21 -8.59 -7.24
C THR A 88 -16.22 -7.76 -8.06
N ILE A 89 -14.96 -8.19 -8.10
CA ILE A 89 -13.92 -7.53 -8.89
C ILE A 89 -14.32 -7.43 -10.36
N GLY A 90 -14.83 -8.52 -10.93
CA GLY A 90 -15.27 -8.53 -12.32
C GLY A 90 -16.43 -7.58 -12.60
N THR A 91 -17.37 -7.41 -11.67
CA THR A 91 -18.48 -6.45 -11.83
C THR A 91 -17.97 -5.02 -11.84
N GLN A 92 -16.98 -4.68 -11.01
CA GLN A 92 -16.37 -3.36 -10.96
C GLN A 92 -15.57 -3.04 -12.24
N ILE A 93 -14.85 -4.02 -12.79
CA ILE A 93 -14.17 -3.87 -14.10
C ILE A 93 -15.22 -3.76 -15.24
N ASP A 94 -16.27 -4.58 -15.22
CA ASP A 94 -17.37 -4.55 -16.22
C ASP A 94 -18.05 -3.19 -16.29
N GLU A 95 -18.24 -2.52 -15.14
CA GLU A 95 -18.86 -1.20 -15.05
C GLU A 95 -18.05 -0.15 -15.85
N ILE A 96 -16.72 -0.18 -15.80
CA ILE A 96 -15.86 0.72 -16.57
C ILE A 96 -16.10 0.52 -18.08
N PHE A 97 -16.11 -0.72 -18.55
CA PHE A 97 -16.36 -1.02 -19.94
C PHE A 97 -17.77 -0.63 -20.38
N ARG A 98 -18.77 -0.91 -19.55
CA ARG A 98 -20.18 -0.54 -19.85
C ARG A 98 -20.39 0.95 -20.04
N TYR A 99 -19.63 1.75 -19.29
CA TYR A 99 -19.75 3.20 -19.36
C TYR A 99 -19.03 3.80 -20.58
N HIS A 100 -17.86 3.28 -20.94
CA HIS A 100 -16.98 3.91 -21.92
C HIS A 100 -16.96 3.22 -23.29
N VAL A 101 -17.32 1.93 -23.38
CA VAL A 101 -17.13 1.14 -24.62
C VAL A 101 -18.38 0.35 -24.95
N ALA A 102 -18.80 0.40 -26.21
CA ALA A 102 -19.88 -0.44 -26.72
C ALA A 102 -19.35 -1.86 -26.96
N MET A 103 -19.40 -2.72 -25.96
CA MET A 103 -18.87 -4.08 -26.00
C MET A 103 -19.88 -5.09 -25.43
N PRO A 104 -20.09 -6.27 -26.04
CA PRO A 104 -20.97 -7.31 -25.54
C PRO A 104 -20.53 -7.84 -24.16
N ALA A 105 -21.46 -8.27 -23.29
CA ALA A 105 -21.17 -8.72 -21.95
C ALA A 105 -20.15 -9.90 -21.88
N LYS A 106 -20.22 -10.82 -22.84
CA LYS A 106 -19.28 -11.94 -22.90
C LYS A 106 -17.85 -11.48 -23.15
N GLU A 107 -17.67 -10.51 -24.04
CA GLU A 107 -16.37 -9.94 -24.39
C GLU A 107 -15.80 -9.12 -23.23
N ARG A 108 -16.63 -8.30 -22.56
CA ARG A 108 -16.23 -7.55 -21.36
C ARG A 108 -15.70 -8.49 -20.27
N ARG A 109 -16.39 -9.63 -20.04
CA ARG A 109 -15.92 -10.62 -19.06
C ARG A 109 -14.57 -11.23 -19.44
N GLN A 110 -14.36 -11.54 -20.72
CA GLN A 110 -13.08 -12.07 -21.20
C GLN A 110 -11.97 -11.02 -21.04
N ARG A 111 -12.26 -9.76 -21.37
CA ARG A 111 -11.29 -8.67 -21.19
C ARG A 111 -10.96 -8.43 -19.72
N ALA A 112 -11.95 -8.54 -18.82
CA ALA A 112 -11.71 -8.45 -17.38
C ALA A 112 -10.78 -9.57 -16.87
N ILE A 113 -10.96 -10.80 -17.35
CA ILE A 113 -10.06 -11.92 -17.01
C ILE A 113 -8.65 -11.65 -17.52
N GLN A 114 -8.52 -11.21 -18.79
CA GLN A 114 -7.23 -10.87 -19.38
C GLN A 114 -6.49 -9.77 -18.60
N LEU A 115 -7.18 -8.72 -18.19
CA LEU A 115 -6.60 -7.65 -17.34
C LEU A 115 -6.08 -8.17 -16.00
N LEU A 116 -6.78 -9.14 -15.40
CA LEU A 116 -6.33 -9.76 -14.16
C LEU A 116 -5.11 -10.68 -14.38
N GLU A 117 -5.00 -11.30 -15.55
CA GLU A 117 -3.79 -12.02 -15.97
C GLU A 117 -2.61 -11.08 -16.21
N ASP A 118 -2.83 -9.99 -16.93
CA ASP A 118 -1.81 -8.98 -17.24
C ASP A 118 -1.17 -8.40 -15.97
N VAL A 119 -1.94 -8.24 -14.89
CA VAL A 119 -1.42 -7.85 -13.57
C VAL A 119 -0.93 -9.03 -12.72
N GLN A 120 -0.76 -10.20 -13.31
CA GLN A 120 -0.21 -11.40 -12.68
C GLN A 120 -0.97 -11.86 -11.43
N LEU A 121 -2.29 -11.78 -11.44
CA LEU A 121 -3.12 -12.34 -10.38
C LEU A 121 -3.28 -13.86 -10.57
N PRO A 122 -3.13 -14.66 -9.51
CA PRO A 122 -3.34 -16.11 -9.59
C PRO A 122 -4.83 -16.42 -9.78
N ASP A 123 -5.15 -17.44 -10.57
CA ASP A 123 -6.53 -17.88 -10.81
C ASP A 123 -7.51 -16.74 -11.23
N PRO A 124 -7.26 -15.97 -12.31
CA PRO A 124 -8.05 -14.80 -12.70
C PRO A 124 -9.55 -15.10 -12.86
N GLU A 125 -9.89 -16.30 -13.34
CA GLU A 125 -11.28 -16.77 -13.47
C GLU A 125 -12.03 -16.88 -12.13
N LYS A 126 -11.32 -17.14 -11.04
CA LYS A 126 -11.89 -17.15 -9.70
C LYS A 126 -11.95 -15.73 -9.14
N ILE A 127 -10.89 -14.95 -9.35
CA ILE A 127 -10.79 -13.57 -8.84
C ILE A 127 -11.84 -12.66 -9.46
N VAL A 128 -12.18 -12.83 -10.73
CA VAL A 128 -13.25 -12.05 -11.38
C VAL A 128 -14.60 -12.19 -10.65
N SER A 129 -14.82 -13.32 -9.97
CA SER A 129 -16.03 -13.58 -9.19
C SER A 129 -15.87 -13.38 -7.68
N ALA A 130 -14.67 -13.01 -7.22
CA ALA A 130 -14.37 -12.78 -5.82
C ALA A 130 -14.74 -11.35 -5.39
N TYR A 131 -15.06 -11.20 -4.11
CA TYR A 131 -15.24 -9.89 -3.47
C TYR A 131 -13.91 -9.35 -2.94
N PRO A 132 -13.75 -8.01 -2.77
CA PRO A 132 -12.51 -7.43 -2.28
C PRO A 132 -12.03 -7.99 -0.93
N HIS A 133 -12.93 -8.33 -0.02
CA HIS A 133 -12.57 -8.88 1.30
C HIS A 133 -12.02 -10.31 1.25
N GLU A 134 -12.23 -11.04 0.17
CA GLU A 134 -11.70 -12.40 -0.04
C GLU A 134 -10.25 -12.38 -0.56
N LEU A 135 -9.73 -11.21 -0.97
CA LEU A 135 -8.41 -11.03 -1.55
C LEU A 135 -7.39 -10.56 -0.50
N SER A 136 -6.12 -10.93 -0.69
CA SER A 136 -5.00 -10.34 0.07
C SER A 136 -4.79 -8.86 -0.29
N GLY A 137 -4.03 -8.11 0.53
CA GLY A 137 -3.70 -6.72 0.25
C GLY A 137 -3.06 -6.50 -1.13
N GLY A 138 -2.04 -7.30 -1.46
CA GLY A 138 -1.38 -7.24 -2.76
C GLY A 138 -2.29 -7.65 -3.92
N GLN A 139 -3.19 -8.61 -3.74
CA GLN A 139 -4.17 -8.97 -4.77
C GLN A 139 -5.18 -7.85 -5.03
N ARG A 140 -5.68 -7.19 -3.97
CA ARG A 140 -6.54 -6.01 -4.10
C ARG A 140 -5.86 -4.87 -4.84
N GLN A 141 -4.58 -4.62 -4.50
CA GLN A 141 -3.77 -3.60 -5.18
C GLN A 141 -3.62 -3.90 -6.67
N ARG A 142 -3.28 -5.14 -7.03
CA ARG A 142 -3.19 -5.55 -8.44
C ARG A 142 -4.53 -5.45 -9.17
N ALA A 143 -5.64 -5.82 -8.53
CA ALA A 143 -6.98 -5.66 -9.10
C ALA A 143 -7.31 -4.18 -9.36
N MET A 144 -6.97 -3.27 -8.42
CA MET A 144 -7.15 -1.83 -8.60
C MET A 144 -6.27 -1.29 -9.75
N ILE A 145 -5.05 -1.79 -9.90
CA ILE A 145 -4.16 -1.44 -11.04
C ILE A 145 -4.78 -1.93 -12.35
N ALA A 146 -5.31 -3.15 -12.40
CA ALA A 146 -6.01 -3.69 -13.58
C ALA A 146 -7.20 -2.79 -13.97
N MET A 147 -7.99 -2.34 -12.99
CA MET A 147 -9.07 -1.39 -13.23
C MET A 147 -8.56 -0.06 -13.79
N ALA A 148 -7.49 0.48 -13.23
CA ALA A 148 -6.92 1.75 -13.69
C ALA A 148 -6.37 1.66 -15.12
N LEU A 149 -5.90 0.50 -15.55
CA LEU A 149 -5.34 0.23 -16.88
C LEU A 149 -6.38 -0.24 -17.90
N SER A 150 -7.61 -0.51 -17.51
CA SER A 150 -8.64 -1.20 -18.31
C SER A 150 -8.90 -0.59 -19.68
N LEU A 151 -8.78 0.73 -19.80
CA LEU A 151 -9.02 1.49 -21.04
C LEU A 151 -7.74 2.13 -21.63
N GLU A 152 -6.56 1.69 -21.21
CA GLU A 152 -5.26 2.15 -21.69
C GLU A 152 -5.12 3.69 -21.63
N PRO A 153 -5.27 4.30 -20.44
CA PRO A 153 -5.31 5.75 -20.29
C PRO A 153 -4.00 6.41 -20.71
N LYS A 154 -4.06 7.67 -21.15
CA LYS A 154 -2.88 8.47 -21.49
C LYS A 154 -2.05 8.82 -20.26
N ILE A 155 -2.73 9.01 -19.11
CA ILE A 155 -2.09 9.35 -17.83
C ILE A 155 -2.65 8.46 -16.72
N ILE A 156 -1.75 7.93 -15.89
CA ILE A 156 -2.07 7.28 -14.62
C ILE A 156 -1.55 8.15 -13.49
N ILE A 157 -2.42 8.45 -12.54
CA ILE A 157 -2.08 9.09 -11.27
C ILE A 157 -2.02 7.99 -10.21
N ALA A 158 -0.83 7.70 -9.68
CA ALA A 158 -0.64 6.69 -8.64
C ALA A 158 -0.39 7.40 -7.29
N ASP A 159 -1.42 7.45 -6.45
CA ASP A 159 -1.36 8.09 -5.13
C ASP A 159 -0.95 7.06 -4.08
N GLU A 160 0.32 7.05 -3.71
CA GLU A 160 0.96 6.13 -2.76
C GLU A 160 0.58 4.64 -3.00
N PRO A 161 0.76 4.11 -4.22
CA PRO A 161 0.21 2.81 -4.60
C PRO A 161 0.87 1.61 -3.90
N THR A 162 1.93 1.82 -3.14
CA THR A 162 2.68 0.78 -2.43
C THR A 162 2.61 0.90 -0.91
N THR A 163 1.88 1.89 -0.38
CA THR A 163 1.69 2.06 1.06
C THR A 163 1.03 0.83 1.67
N ALA A 164 1.52 0.39 2.82
CA ALA A 164 1.09 -0.80 3.56
C ALA A 164 1.37 -2.17 2.87
N LEU A 165 2.19 -2.19 1.81
CA LEU A 165 2.70 -3.43 1.23
C LEU A 165 4.07 -3.80 1.84
N ASP A 166 4.38 -5.08 1.83
CA ASP A 166 5.74 -5.54 2.12
C ASP A 166 6.69 -5.24 0.95
N VAL A 167 7.99 -5.19 1.24
CA VAL A 167 9.02 -4.77 0.28
C VAL A 167 9.01 -5.60 -1.01
N THR A 168 8.78 -6.91 -0.90
CA THR A 168 8.73 -7.81 -2.07
C THR A 168 7.52 -7.50 -2.94
N THR A 169 6.34 -7.35 -2.34
CA THR A 169 5.11 -6.97 -3.06
C THR A 169 5.23 -5.56 -3.64
N GLN A 170 5.83 -4.61 -2.90
CA GLN A 170 6.10 -3.25 -3.39
C GLN A 170 6.95 -3.29 -4.67
N ALA A 171 8.09 -4.00 -4.68
CA ALA A 171 8.95 -4.12 -5.85
C ALA A 171 8.20 -4.74 -7.06
N GLN A 172 7.36 -5.74 -6.81
CA GLN A 172 6.52 -6.35 -7.86
C GLN A 172 5.50 -5.37 -8.44
N ILE A 173 4.86 -4.54 -7.60
CA ILE A 173 3.90 -3.52 -8.05
C ILE A 173 4.58 -2.42 -8.85
N LEU A 174 5.75 -1.94 -8.40
CA LEU A 174 6.52 -0.92 -9.13
C LEU A 174 6.95 -1.44 -10.51
N LYS A 175 7.44 -2.67 -10.56
CA LYS A 175 7.78 -3.33 -11.83
C LYS A 175 6.56 -3.45 -12.73
N LEU A 176 5.42 -3.89 -12.20
CA LEU A 176 4.17 -4.01 -12.97
C LEU A 176 3.75 -2.66 -13.58
N ILE A 177 3.77 -1.58 -12.81
CA ILE A 177 3.45 -0.24 -13.30
C ILE A 177 4.44 0.18 -14.41
N SER A 178 5.73 -0.09 -14.24
CA SER A 178 6.76 0.22 -15.23
C SER A 178 6.58 -0.58 -16.52
N ASP A 179 6.31 -1.89 -16.43
CA ASP A 179 6.07 -2.76 -17.58
C ASP A 179 4.82 -2.32 -18.37
N MET A 180 3.73 -2.00 -17.66
CA MET A 180 2.49 -1.51 -18.25
C MET A 180 2.66 -0.13 -18.90
N GLN A 181 3.40 0.78 -18.26
CA GLN A 181 3.75 2.07 -18.83
C GLN A 181 4.51 1.92 -20.17
N ALA A 182 5.49 1.03 -20.20
CA ALA A 182 6.27 0.78 -21.42
C ALA A 182 5.40 0.20 -22.54
N LEU A 183 4.48 -0.70 -22.20
CA LEU A 183 3.58 -1.36 -23.17
C LEU A 183 2.57 -0.38 -23.77
N HIS A 184 1.90 0.43 -22.93
CA HIS A 184 0.80 1.31 -23.35
C HIS A 184 1.25 2.76 -23.62
N LYS A 185 2.52 3.09 -23.43
CA LYS A 185 3.09 4.45 -23.58
C LYS A 185 2.36 5.49 -22.73
N THR A 186 1.90 5.11 -21.55
CA THR A 186 1.16 5.94 -20.61
C THR A 186 2.11 6.83 -19.82
N GLY A 187 1.77 8.10 -19.60
CA GLY A 187 2.48 8.97 -18.64
C GLY A 187 2.09 8.60 -17.21
N VAL A 188 3.04 8.63 -16.28
CA VAL A 188 2.76 8.29 -14.87
C VAL A 188 3.09 9.45 -13.96
N LEU A 189 2.08 9.93 -13.23
CA LEU A 189 2.24 10.83 -12.09
C LEU A 189 2.23 9.99 -10.82
N PHE A 190 3.40 9.84 -10.20
CA PHE A 190 3.57 9.02 -9.02
C PHE A 190 3.68 9.87 -7.76
N ILE A 191 2.87 9.62 -6.77
CA ILE A 191 2.92 10.30 -5.48
C ILE A 191 3.44 9.32 -4.45
N THR A 192 4.49 9.69 -3.74
CA THR A 192 5.07 8.87 -2.66
C THR A 192 5.80 9.75 -1.64
N HIS A 193 6.02 9.19 -0.47
CA HIS A 193 6.93 9.72 0.55
C HIS A 193 8.22 8.90 0.66
N ASP A 194 8.36 7.82 -0.12
CA ASP A 194 9.50 6.90 -0.11
C ASP A 194 10.51 7.27 -1.21
N PHE A 195 11.66 7.79 -0.81
CA PHE A 195 12.74 8.16 -1.72
C PHE A 195 13.43 6.96 -2.39
N GLY A 196 13.35 5.76 -1.80
CA GLY A 196 13.79 4.53 -2.44
C GLY A 196 12.96 4.25 -3.69
N VAL A 197 11.65 4.37 -3.59
CA VAL A 197 10.73 4.25 -4.73
C VAL A 197 11.03 5.30 -5.80
N VAL A 198 11.27 6.56 -5.39
CA VAL A 198 11.61 7.63 -6.34
C VAL A 198 12.88 7.31 -7.12
N ALA A 199 13.92 6.83 -6.44
CA ALA A 199 15.18 6.46 -7.08
C ALA A 199 15.02 5.35 -8.12
N ASP A 200 14.09 4.41 -7.88
CA ASP A 200 13.86 3.26 -8.76
C ASP A 200 13.03 3.60 -10.01
N ILE A 201 12.06 4.52 -9.89
CA ILE A 201 11.06 4.66 -10.97
C ILE A 201 10.99 6.06 -11.60
N ALA A 202 11.45 7.12 -10.92
CA ALA A 202 11.21 8.47 -11.40
C ALA A 202 12.18 8.87 -12.53
N ASP A 203 11.69 9.61 -13.50
CA ASP A 203 12.53 10.37 -14.46
C ASP A 203 12.71 11.80 -13.96
N ARG A 204 11.64 12.38 -13.38
CA ARG A 204 11.61 13.74 -12.82
C ARG A 204 10.96 13.72 -11.44
N VAL A 205 11.38 14.66 -10.59
CA VAL A 205 10.88 14.78 -9.21
C VAL A 205 10.40 16.22 -8.97
N ALA A 206 9.28 16.35 -8.28
CA ALA A 206 8.78 17.60 -7.74
C ALA A 206 8.61 17.45 -6.22
N VAL A 207 9.32 18.28 -5.44
CA VAL A 207 9.26 18.28 -3.98
C VAL A 207 8.22 19.27 -3.51
N MET A 208 7.25 18.80 -2.72
CA MET A 208 6.17 19.63 -2.19
C MET A 208 6.31 19.86 -0.68
N GLN A 209 6.18 21.11 -0.27
CA GLN A 209 6.10 21.53 1.12
C GLN A 209 4.98 22.56 1.32
N ASN A 210 4.11 22.36 2.29
CA ASN A 210 3.03 23.30 2.64
C ASN A 210 2.20 23.79 1.43
N GLY A 211 1.84 22.87 0.54
CA GLY A 211 1.01 23.15 -0.65
C GLY A 211 1.76 23.83 -1.80
N ARG A 212 3.09 23.93 -1.75
CA ARG A 212 3.92 24.53 -2.80
C ARG A 212 4.97 23.55 -3.30
N VAL A 213 5.28 23.62 -4.58
CA VAL A 213 6.48 22.96 -5.12
C VAL A 213 7.67 23.84 -4.75
N VAL A 214 8.62 23.30 -4.02
CA VAL A 214 9.82 24.02 -3.54
C VAL A 214 11.05 23.69 -4.36
N GLU A 215 11.07 22.52 -5.00
CA GLU A 215 12.16 22.09 -5.87
C GLU A 215 11.63 21.14 -6.94
N THR A 216 12.20 21.19 -8.15
CA THR A 216 11.89 20.27 -9.24
C THR A 216 13.11 20.07 -10.10
N GLY A 217 13.32 18.86 -10.59
CA GLY A 217 14.46 18.51 -11.43
C GLY A 217 14.43 17.04 -11.87
N SER A 218 15.49 16.58 -12.49
CA SER A 218 15.74 15.15 -12.70
C SER A 218 15.99 14.44 -11.37
N VAL A 219 15.85 13.10 -11.37
CA VAL A 219 16.15 12.30 -10.18
C VAL A 219 17.55 12.57 -9.63
N ASP A 220 18.56 12.67 -10.52
CA ASP A 220 19.94 12.94 -10.09
C ASP A 220 20.11 14.30 -9.44
N GLU A 221 19.49 15.34 -10.00
CA GLU A 221 19.55 16.69 -9.43
C GLU A 221 18.91 16.73 -8.04
N VAL A 222 17.70 16.21 -7.90
CA VAL A 222 16.96 16.32 -6.64
C VAL A 222 17.50 15.37 -5.55
N LEU A 223 17.92 14.13 -5.89
CA LEU A 223 18.37 13.17 -4.89
C LEU A 223 19.85 13.33 -4.52
N ASN A 224 20.72 13.62 -5.49
CA ASN A 224 22.17 13.67 -5.26
C ASN A 224 22.72 15.09 -5.09
N ARG A 225 22.01 16.08 -5.63
CA ARG A 225 22.45 17.49 -5.61
C ARG A 225 21.31 18.45 -5.21
N PRO A 226 20.57 18.17 -4.12
CA PRO A 226 19.44 18.98 -3.71
C PRO A 226 19.88 20.43 -3.42
N GLU A 227 19.12 21.39 -3.90
CA GLU A 227 19.40 22.81 -3.68
C GLU A 227 18.62 23.35 -2.48
N HIS A 228 17.32 22.99 -2.38
CA HIS A 228 16.43 23.51 -1.35
C HIS A 228 16.68 22.83 0.01
N ASP A 229 16.76 23.61 1.09
CA ASP A 229 17.08 23.09 2.43
C ASP A 229 16.08 22.04 2.96
N TYR A 230 14.81 22.18 2.59
CA TYR A 230 13.79 21.19 2.93
C TYR A 230 14.06 19.85 2.23
N THR A 231 14.46 19.86 0.96
CA THR A 231 14.84 18.63 0.23
C THR A 231 16.03 17.95 0.87
N LYS A 232 17.09 18.73 1.20
CA LYS A 232 18.26 18.23 1.93
C LYS A 232 17.87 17.56 3.23
N LYS A 233 16.98 18.20 4.01
CA LYS A 233 16.46 17.64 5.27
C LYS A 233 15.68 16.36 5.05
N LEU A 234 14.80 16.31 4.05
CA LEU A 234 14.03 15.11 3.72
C LEU A 234 14.94 13.93 3.37
N ILE A 235 15.91 14.13 2.48
CA ILE A 235 16.84 13.09 2.03
C ILE A 235 17.71 12.62 3.20
N SER A 236 18.21 13.54 4.02
CA SER A 236 19.04 13.19 5.20
C SER A 236 18.25 12.43 6.28
N SER A 237 16.94 12.49 6.27
CA SER A 237 16.07 11.75 7.20
C SER A 237 15.82 10.30 6.76
N VAL A 238 16.15 9.95 5.51
CA VAL A 238 16.03 8.57 5.02
C VAL A 238 17.03 7.68 5.78
N PRO A 239 16.55 6.59 6.42
CA PRO A 239 17.44 5.70 7.15
C PRO A 239 18.51 5.10 6.24
N SER A 240 19.76 5.20 6.64
CA SER A 240 20.86 4.52 5.96
C SER A 240 20.78 3.01 6.17
N LEU A 241 21.09 2.24 5.12
CA LEU A 241 21.27 0.79 5.23
C LEU A 241 22.61 0.40 5.89
N ILE A 242 23.48 1.38 6.18
CA ILE A 242 24.73 1.15 6.91
C ILE A 242 24.37 0.82 8.36
N PRO A 243 24.72 -0.37 8.87
CA PRO A 243 24.44 -0.75 10.24
C PRO A 243 25.11 0.22 11.22
N ARG A 244 24.41 0.54 12.30
CA ARG A 244 25.01 1.26 13.43
C ARG A 244 26.09 0.40 14.07
N PRO A 245 27.11 1.00 14.71
CA PRO A 245 28.07 0.25 15.51
C PRO A 245 27.36 -0.68 16.50
N PRO A 246 27.85 -1.93 16.67
CA PRO A 246 27.23 -2.87 17.60
C PRO A 246 27.25 -2.29 19.03
N ARG A 247 26.12 -2.39 19.71
CA ARG A 247 26.04 -2.03 21.14
C ARG A 247 26.43 -3.23 21.98
N THR A 248 27.04 -2.97 23.12
CA THR A 248 27.31 -4.02 24.11
C THR A 248 25.99 -4.63 24.56
N ARG A 249 25.80 -5.92 24.29
CA ARG A 249 24.57 -6.64 24.70
C ARG A 249 24.61 -6.88 26.21
N SER A 250 23.54 -6.59 26.92
CA SER A 250 23.36 -6.96 28.33
C SER A 250 23.28 -8.48 28.44
N ALA A 251 23.81 -9.04 29.56
CA ALA A 251 23.62 -10.45 29.88
C ALA A 251 22.23 -10.75 30.51
N ASP A 252 21.47 -9.70 30.85
CA ASP A 252 20.16 -9.81 31.50
C ASP A 252 19.07 -10.05 30.44
N VAL A 253 18.67 -11.31 30.28
CA VAL A 253 17.61 -11.72 29.35
C VAL A 253 16.25 -11.42 29.99
N VAL A 254 15.53 -10.49 29.40
CA VAL A 254 14.20 -10.05 29.84
C VAL A 254 13.08 -10.91 29.25
N LEU A 255 13.21 -11.28 27.96
CA LEU A 255 12.23 -12.11 27.26
C LEU A 255 12.96 -13.27 26.57
N ALA A 256 12.51 -14.50 26.83
CA ALA A 256 12.94 -15.67 26.08
C ALA A 256 11.73 -16.43 25.52
N VAL A 257 11.69 -16.59 24.24
CA VAL A 257 10.69 -17.38 23.51
C VAL A 257 11.36 -18.69 23.09
N GLN A 258 10.76 -19.81 23.42
CA GLN A 258 11.36 -21.13 23.22
C GLN A 258 10.39 -22.05 22.49
N ASN A 259 10.74 -22.46 21.26
CA ASN A 259 10.03 -23.41 20.43
C ASN A 259 8.52 -23.14 20.30
N VAL A 260 8.13 -21.86 20.22
CA VAL A 260 6.72 -21.46 20.13
C VAL A 260 6.14 -21.89 18.79
N GLN A 261 4.95 -22.48 18.85
CA GLN A 261 4.16 -22.88 17.69
C GLN A 261 2.74 -22.33 17.78
N LYS A 262 2.17 -21.97 16.61
CA LYS A 262 0.76 -21.59 16.48
C LYS A 262 0.21 -22.01 15.13
N THR A 263 -0.87 -22.74 15.18
CA THR A 263 -1.61 -23.23 14.01
C THR A 263 -3.06 -22.70 14.08
N PHE A 264 -3.61 -22.31 12.95
CA PHE A 264 -5.01 -21.95 12.79
C PHE A 264 -5.71 -22.99 11.91
N GLY A 265 -6.96 -23.30 12.23
CA GLY A 265 -7.75 -24.33 11.56
C GLY A 265 -7.47 -25.72 12.16
N ASP A 266 -8.48 -26.55 12.19
CA ASP A 266 -8.44 -27.90 12.77
C ASP A 266 -8.44 -29.02 11.72
N GLY A 267 -8.49 -28.66 10.42
CA GLY A 267 -8.61 -29.62 9.32
C GLY A 267 -9.93 -30.39 9.29
N LYS A 268 -10.85 -30.11 10.23
CA LYS A 268 -12.13 -30.81 10.37
C LYS A 268 -13.25 -30.01 9.70
N SER A 269 -14.14 -30.70 9.00
CA SER A 269 -15.38 -30.10 8.50
C SER A 269 -16.41 -30.01 9.62
N PHE A 270 -17.03 -28.86 9.80
CA PHE A 270 -18.15 -28.69 10.71
C PHE A 270 -19.35 -29.52 10.16
N PHE A 271 -19.81 -30.48 10.87
CA PHE A 271 -20.88 -31.43 10.47
C PHE A 271 -20.52 -32.53 9.42
N GLY A 272 -19.24 -32.76 9.08
CA GLY A 272 -18.90 -33.81 8.13
C GLY A 272 -19.30 -33.57 6.66
N PHE A 273 -19.93 -32.45 6.36
CA PHE A 273 -20.28 -32.00 5.00
C PHE A 273 -19.64 -30.61 4.77
N GLY A 274 -18.64 -30.53 3.90
CA GLY A 274 -17.96 -29.29 3.53
C GLY A 274 -16.48 -29.48 3.22
N LYS A 275 -15.83 -28.48 2.62
CA LYS A 275 -14.38 -28.50 2.45
C LYS A 275 -13.71 -28.42 3.82
N PRO A 276 -12.68 -29.24 4.10
CA PRO A 276 -11.95 -29.17 5.37
C PRO A 276 -11.37 -27.76 5.55
N ASN A 277 -11.43 -27.23 6.77
CA ASN A 277 -10.83 -25.95 7.11
C ASN A 277 -9.34 -25.96 6.77
N ARG A 278 -8.87 -24.96 6.07
CA ARG A 278 -7.45 -24.82 5.71
C ARG A 278 -6.61 -24.70 6.99
N VAL A 279 -5.71 -25.65 7.20
CA VAL A 279 -4.73 -25.58 8.30
C VAL A 279 -3.62 -24.61 7.91
N VAL A 280 -3.37 -23.62 8.76
CA VAL A 280 -2.32 -22.61 8.55
C VAL A 280 -1.37 -22.65 9.76
N HIS A 281 -0.15 -23.11 9.55
CA HIS A 281 0.92 -23.04 10.54
C HIS A 281 1.53 -21.63 10.57
N ALA A 282 0.97 -20.75 11.38
CA ALA A 282 1.35 -19.34 11.40
C ALA A 282 2.69 -19.07 12.11
N VAL A 283 3.02 -19.88 13.14
CA VAL A 283 4.31 -19.84 13.84
C VAL A 283 4.82 -21.28 13.96
N LYS A 284 6.04 -21.53 13.50
CA LYS A 284 6.64 -22.87 13.48
C LYS A 284 7.94 -22.87 14.25
N ASN A 285 7.92 -23.40 15.47
CA ASN A 285 9.13 -23.65 16.28
C ASN A 285 10.07 -22.44 16.41
N VAL A 286 9.51 -21.26 16.72
CA VAL A 286 10.27 -20.02 16.82
C VAL A 286 10.88 -19.87 18.19
N SER A 287 12.20 -19.58 18.23
CA SER A 287 12.94 -19.26 19.44
C SER A 287 13.69 -17.94 19.25
N LEU A 288 13.63 -17.07 20.26
CA LEU A 288 14.37 -15.81 20.29
C LEU A 288 14.56 -15.33 21.75
N GLU A 289 15.55 -14.49 21.95
CA GLU A 289 15.81 -13.84 23.23
C GLU A 289 15.94 -12.34 23.04
N LEU A 290 15.52 -11.59 24.04
CA LEU A 290 15.63 -10.15 24.12
C LEU A 290 16.24 -9.76 25.47
N CYS A 291 17.37 -9.06 25.41
CA CYS A 291 18.05 -8.58 26.60
C CYS A 291 17.53 -7.19 27.01
N ARG A 292 17.76 -6.83 28.27
CA ARG A 292 17.38 -5.51 28.78
C ARG A 292 18.07 -4.38 28.03
N GLY A 293 17.29 -3.41 27.55
CA GLY A 293 17.78 -2.27 26.76
C GLY A 293 18.15 -2.60 25.31
N GLU A 294 17.89 -3.85 24.85
CA GLU A 294 18.07 -4.28 23.47
C GLU A 294 16.85 -3.94 22.61
N THR A 295 17.07 -3.73 21.32
CA THR A 295 16.02 -3.67 20.28
C THR A 295 16.22 -4.84 19.33
N LEU A 296 15.26 -5.75 19.29
CA LEU A 296 15.26 -6.90 18.38
C LEU A 296 14.32 -6.63 17.21
N GLY A 297 14.84 -6.65 15.99
CA GLY A 297 14.04 -6.55 14.76
C GLY A 297 13.58 -7.93 14.28
N VAL A 298 12.27 -8.09 14.08
CA VAL A 298 11.68 -9.29 13.44
C VAL A 298 11.19 -8.90 12.05
N VAL A 299 11.86 -9.42 11.02
CA VAL A 299 11.58 -9.09 9.61
C VAL A 299 11.04 -10.30 8.84
N GLY A 300 10.36 -10.03 7.74
CA GLY A 300 9.78 -11.04 6.86
C GLY A 300 8.59 -10.52 6.07
N GLU A 301 8.15 -11.24 5.06
CA GLU A 301 7.04 -10.88 4.19
C GLU A 301 5.69 -10.80 4.93
N SER A 302 4.68 -10.21 4.28
CA SER A 302 3.31 -10.23 4.79
C SER A 302 2.81 -11.68 4.91
N GLY A 303 2.13 -11.99 6.03
CA GLY A 303 1.68 -13.36 6.29
C GLY A 303 2.75 -14.32 6.84
N SER A 304 4.01 -13.91 7.04
CA SER A 304 5.07 -14.78 7.60
C SER A 304 4.92 -15.12 9.09
N GLY A 305 3.89 -14.61 9.77
CA GLY A 305 3.58 -14.94 11.16
C GLY A 305 4.10 -13.95 12.21
N LYS A 306 4.76 -12.85 11.83
CA LYS A 306 5.32 -11.84 12.76
C LYS A 306 4.29 -11.32 13.77
N SER A 307 3.16 -10.85 13.30
CA SER A 307 2.08 -10.33 14.16
C SER A 307 1.44 -11.43 15.01
N THR A 308 1.38 -12.67 14.51
CA THR A 308 0.90 -13.83 15.28
C THR A 308 1.86 -14.14 16.42
N LEU A 309 3.17 -14.16 16.15
CA LEU A 309 4.19 -14.34 17.18
C LEU A 309 4.10 -13.26 18.26
N ALA A 310 4.03 -11.98 17.87
CA ALA A 310 3.88 -10.86 18.81
C ALA A 310 2.63 -11.03 19.70
N ARG A 311 1.49 -11.41 19.11
CA ARG A 311 0.25 -11.67 19.86
C ARG A 311 0.36 -12.88 20.80
N CYS A 312 1.12 -13.92 20.44
CA CYS A 312 1.41 -15.03 21.33
C CYS A 312 2.29 -14.55 22.52
N ILE A 313 3.33 -13.76 22.25
CA ILE A 313 4.23 -13.26 23.30
C ILE A 313 3.48 -12.47 24.38
N ILE A 314 2.53 -11.62 23.99
CA ILE A 314 1.73 -10.85 24.96
C ILE A 314 0.47 -11.61 25.45
N ARG A 315 0.32 -12.88 25.10
CA ARG A 315 -0.82 -13.73 25.48
C ARG A 315 -2.19 -13.14 25.09
N LEU A 316 -2.26 -12.48 23.92
CA LEU A 316 -3.53 -12.19 23.23
C LEU A 316 -4.00 -13.41 22.41
N LEU A 317 -3.06 -14.23 21.96
CA LEU A 317 -3.30 -15.56 21.38
C LEU A 317 -2.58 -16.61 22.21
N GLU A 318 -3.23 -17.72 22.48
CA GLU A 318 -2.58 -18.87 23.10
C GLU A 318 -1.74 -19.59 22.04
N ASN A 319 -0.49 -19.88 22.39
CA ASN A 319 0.36 -20.76 21.56
C ASN A 319 -0.03 -22.22 21.76
N ASP A 320 0.19 -23.04 20.74
CA ASP A 320 -0.14 -24.47 20.78
C ASP A 320 0.93 -25.26 21.54
N SER A 321 2.20 -24.80 21.48
CA SER A 321 3.34 -25.38 22.22
C SER A 321 4.45 -24.34 22.38
N GLY A 322 5.45 -24.69 23.20
CA GLY A 322 6.60 -23.82 23.51
C GLY A 322 6.39 -23.01 24.78
N LYS A 323 7.42 -22.23 25.16
CA LYS A 323 7.43 -21.40 26.36
C LYS A 323 7.72 -19.95 26.05
N ILE A 324 7.15 -19.05 26.82
CA ILE A 324 7.37 -17.62 26.75
C ILE A 324 7.74 -17.13 28.14
N MET A 325 9.04 -16.92 28.36
CA MET A 325 9.59 -16.49 29.64
C MET A 325 9.72 -14.97 29.64
N LEU A 326 9.15 -14.30 30.63
CA LEU A 326 9.33 -12.87 30.88
C LEU A 326 9.83 -12.67 32.31
N ASP A 327 10.98 -12.02 32.52
CA ASP A 327 11.64 -11.87 33.80
C ASP A 327 11.70 -13.21 34.58
N GLY A 328 12.02 -14.33 33.89
CA GLY A 328 12.13 -15.67 34.48
C GLY A 328 10.81 -16.41 34.73
N ILE A 329 9.66 -15.81 34.45
CA ILE A 329 8.34 -16.44 34.64
C ILE A 329 7.77 -16.90 33.29
N ASN A 330 7.32 -18.15 33.21
CA ASN A 330 6.65 -18.67 32.02
C ASN A 330 5.21 -18.14 31.92
N LEU A 331 4.98 -17.23 31.00
CA LEU A 331 3.66 -16.62 30.79
C LEU A 331 2.61 -17.66 30.31
N CYS A 332 3.05 -18.78 29.71
CA CYS A 332 2.13 -19.81 29.22
C CYS A 332 1.43 -20.58 30.36
N ASP A 333 2.06 -20.66 31.53
CA ASP A 333 1.53 -21.37 32.68
C ASP A 333 0.53 -20.54 33.52
N LEU A 334 0.47 -19.23 33.24
CA LEU A 334 -0.36 -18.29 34.00
C LEU A 334 -1.82 -18.34 33.54
N ASN A 335 -2.74 -18.37 34.50
CA ASN A 335 -4.15 -18.16 34.24
C ASN A 335 -4.48 -16.67 34.00
N ARG A 336 -5.74 -16.37 33.61
CA ARG A 336 -6.16 -15.01 33.26
C ARG A 336 -5.98 -13.96 34.40
N LYS A 337 -6.14 -14.38 35.64
CA LYS A 337 -5.97 -13.48 36.82
C LYS A 337 -4.50 -13.22 37.09
N GLU A 338 -3.68 -14.25 37.03
CA GLU A 338 -2.23 -14.19 37.21
C GLU A 338 -1.53 -13.40 36.09
N MET A 339 -2.04 -13.47 34.87
CA MET A 339 -1.52 -12.69 33.74
C MET A 339 -1.74 -11.18 33.87
N ARG A 340 -2.73 -10.73 34.68
CA ARG A 340 -3.09 -9.32 34.79
C ARG A 340 -1.93 -8.37 35.18
N PRO A 341 -1.10 -8.66 36.20
CA PRO A 341 0.04 -7.81 36.54
C PRO A 341 1.14 -7.82 35.46
N TRP A 342 1.30 -8.91 34.72
CA TRP A 342 2.29 -9.01 33.65
C TRP A 342 1.94 -8.18 32.40
N ARG A 343 0.64 -7.94 32.15
CA ARG A 343 0.20 -7.05 31.07
C ARG A 343 0.61 -5.60 31.26
N ALA A 344 0.93 -5.17 32.47
CA ALA A 344 1.49 -3.85 32.76
C ALA A 344 3.00 -3.78 32.36
N LYS A 345 3.70 -4.92 32.39
CA LYS A 345 5.13 -5.02 32.08
C LYS A 345 5.42 -5.21 30.59
N ILE A 346 4.44 -5.77 29.83
CA ILE A 346 4.57 -6.00 28.40
C ILE A 346 3.38 -5.40 27.66
N GLN A 347 3.65 -4.55 26.69
CA GLN A 347 2.63 -3.83 25.94
C GLN A 347 2.87 -3.97 24.45
N MET A 348 1.84 -3.77 23.66
CA MET A 348 1.88 -3.82 22.19
C MET A 348 1.30 -2.55 21.62
N ILE A 349 2.00 -2.00 20.63
CA ILE A 349 1.47 -0.97 19.75
C ILE A 349 0.98 -1.71 18.49
N PHE A 350 -0.31 -1.57 18.22
CA PHE A 350 -0.93 -2.24 17.07
C PHE A 350 -0.67 -1.48 15.77
N GLN A 351 -0.69 -2.23 14.66
CA GLN A 351 -0.42 -1.70 13.33
C GLN A 351 -1.49 -0.69 12.86
N ASP A 352 -2.76 -0.93 13.22
CA ASP A 352 -3.88 -0.07 12.85
C ASP A 352 -4.38 0.73 14.07
N PRO A 353 -4.16 2.06 14.11
CA PRO A 353 -4.65 2.89 15.20
C PRO A 353 -6.17 2.94 15.28
N TYR A 354 -6.87 2.95 14.15
CA TYR A 354 -8.34 3.04 14.12
C TYR A 354 -8.99 1.79 14.70
N ALA A 355 -8.49 0.60 14.34
CA ALA A 355 -8.98 -0.65 14.90
C ALA A 355 -8.57 -0.84 16.38
N SER A 356 -7.64 -0.02 16.90
CA SER A 356 -7.08 -0.15 18.26
C SER A 356 -7.66 0.84 19.26
N LEU A 357 -8.22 1.94 18.77
CA LEU A 357 -8.87 2.97 19.60
C LEU A 357 -10.38 2.72 19.62
N ASN A 358 -10.98 2.98 20.79
CA ASN A 358 -12.43 2.97 20.93
C ASN A 358 -12.97 4.28 20.30
N PRO A 359 -13.89 4.20 19.30
CA PRO A 359 -14.45 5.37 18.64
C PRO A 359 -15.28 6.27 19.55
#